data_6dea7b4ebbc7085b95a8b442b2124b64
#
_entry.id   6dea7b4ebbc7085b95a8b442b2124b64
#
_cell.length_a   1.000
_cell.length_b   1.000
_cell.length_c   1.000
_cell.angle_alpha   90.00
_cell.angle_beta   90.00
_cell.angle_gamma   90.00
#
_symmetry.space_group_name_H-M   'P 1'
#
loop_
_entity.id
_entity.type
_entity.pdbx_description
1 polymer ?
#
loop_
_entity_poly.entity_id
_entity_poly.type
_entity_poly.pdbx_seq_one_letter_code
_entity_poly.pdbx_strand_id
1 'polypeptide(L)'
;MAGVEKAALAVEFAKLVNCHNPHDGNCCDVCSGCRKIQGGFHPDVVTVAPDGQFIKIEQVRAIKGQLRFRPFEGLKRVIIVQDAHRLREEAGNALIKILEEPPRDHIFVLLALDPQMLLPTLVSRCCQVRLQPLPDIWLTRHLMDQYQMTEEEAAPVARQAMGSLVRARQLVESKHLEHHQRVLALVQELAHASMTDFFQGTSQWVKDSQDLGHDLEILQFWLRDGIVSRLLAGGVTGRGANHGDSRSDYLRVVPIDYVFSVYQHVEQALQQLRGNANRQLTLEGVCLIIKDLLYGQGDWYSIPGGWQDLSLQSW
;
A
#
# COMPACT_ATOMS: atom_id res chain seq x y z
N MET A 1 0.53 -4.35 -5.59
CA MET A 1 -0.36 -3.56 -4.73
C MET A 1 -0.18 -3.99 -3.29
N ALA A 2 0.40 -3.15 -2.47
CA ALA A 2 0.48 -3.35 -1.03
C ALA A 2 -0.90 -3.11 -0.43
N GLY A 3 -1.36 -3.96 0.50
CA GLY A 3 -2.55 -3.68 1.31
C GLY A 3 -3.83 -4.44 0.98
N VAL A 4 -3.88 -5.27 -0.04
CA VAL A 4 -4.94 -6.29 -0.12
C VAL A 4 -4.59 -7.39 0.86
N GLU A 5 -5.54 -7.82 1.68
CA GLU A 5 -5.33 -8.83 2.74
C GLU A 5 -5.01 -10.23 2.18
N LYS A 6 -3.91 -10.31 1.41
CA LYS A 6 -3.45 -11.58 0.82
C LYS A 6 -3.19 -12.64 1.89
N ALA A 7 -2.60 -12.23 3.01
CA ALA A 7 -2.31 -13.13 4.13
C ALA A 7 -3.59 -13.64 4.78
N ALA A 8 -4.59 -12.77 5.01
CA ALA A 8 -5.88 -13.18 5.56
C ALA A 8 -6.58 -14.18 4.63
N LEU A 9 -6.60 -13.90 3.31
CA LEU A 9 -7.19 -14.82 2.33
C LEU A 9 -6.46 -16.18 2.31
N ALA A 10 -5.14 -16.18 2.43
CA ALA A 10 -4.36 -17.43 2.50
C ALA A 10 -4.71 -18.24 3.76
N VAL A 11 -4.94 -17.59 4.89
CA VAL A 11 -5.38 -18.23 6.14
C VAL A 11 -6.81 -18.77 5.97
N GLU A 12 -7.73 -17.99 5.39
CA GLU A 12 -9.10 -18.44 5.10
C GLU A 12 -9.11 -19.66 4.16
N PHE A 13 -8.28 -19.63 3.12
CA PHE A 13 -8.10 -20.77 2.24
C PHE A 13 -7.54 -22.00 3.00
N ALA A 14 -6.56 -21.82 3.88
CA ALA A 14 -6.02 -22.91 4.69
C ALA A 14 -7.07 -23.47 5.66
N LYS A 15 -7.95 -22.62 6.23
CA LYS A 15 -9.11 -23.06 7.02
C LYS A 15 -10.09 -23.85 6.16
N LEU A 16 -10.44 -23.36 4.98
CA LEU A 16 -11.41 -24.03 4.11
C LEU A 16 -10.99 -25.45 3.73
N VAL A 17 -9.72 -25.64 3.31
CA VAL A 17 -9.21 -26.95 2.88
C VAL A 17 -9.01 -27.94 4.02
N ASN A 18 -8.96 -27.46 5.28
CA ASN A 18 -8.81 -28.28 6.48
C ASN A 18 -10.06 -28.25 7.39
N CYS A 19 -11.14 -27.63 6.94
CA CYS A 19 -12.37 -27.53 7.73
C CYS A 19 -13.08 -28.89 7.82
N HIS A 20 -13.52 -29.26 9.02
CA HIS A 20 -14.26 -30.48 9.20
C HIS A 20 -15.73 -30.39 8.73
N ASN A 21 -16.29 -29.18 8.74
CA ASN A 21 -17.68 -28.91 8.35
C ASN A 21 -17.75 -27.68 7.43
N PRO A 22 -17.19 -27.72 6.21
CA PRO A 22 -17.30 -26.61 5.27
C PRO A 22 -18.75 -26.46 4.80
N HIS A 23 -19.22 -25.22 4.65
CA HIS A 23 -20.57 -24.92 4.20
C HIS A 23 -20.52 -23.85 3.11
N ASP A 24 -21.20 -24.09 1.98
CA ASP A 24 -21.31 -23.16 0.85
C ASP A 24 -19.97 -22.56 0.37
N GLY A 25 -18.91 -23.38 0.37
CA GLY A 25 -17.58 -22.93 -0.03
C GLY A 25 -16.83 -22.12 1.01
N ASN A 26 -17.34 -22.02 2.25
CA ASN A 26 -16.72 -21.31 3.37
C ASN A 26 -16.30 -22.27 4.49
N CYS A 27 -15.32 -21.88 5.28
CA CYS A 27 -14.97 -22.60 6.51
C CYS A 27 -16.00 -22.30 7.61
N CYS A 28 -16.13 -23.20 8.58
CA CYS A 28 -17.13 -23.06 9.66
C CYS A 28 -16.67 -22.16 10.81
N ASP A 29 -15.39 -21.77 10.90
CA ASP A 29 -14.74 -20.95 11.93
C ASP A 29 -14.82 -21.49 13.38
N VAL A 30 -15.62 -22.52 13.62
CA VAL A 30 -15.90 -23.06 14.98
C VAL A 30 -15.25 -24.41 15.27
N CYS A 31 -14.86 -25.20 14.25
CA CYS A 31 -14.20 -26.47 14.48
C CYS A 31 -12.76 -26.31 15.01
N SER A 32 -12.19 -27.38 15.55
CA SER A 32 -10.82 -27.35 16.10
C SER A 32 -9.78 -26.95 15.08
N GLY A 33 -9.89 -27.42 13.83
CA GLY A 33 -9.01 -27.06 12.73
C GLY A 33 -9.07 -25.57 12.43
N CYS A 34 -10.26 -25.00 12.22
CA CYS A 34 -10.42 -23.56 11.96
C CYS A 34 -9.87 -22.70 13.09
N ARG A 35 -10.16 -23.05 14.36
CA ARG A 35 -9.66 -22.30 15.53
C ARG A 35 -8.14 -22.35 15.63
N LYS A 36 -7.52 -23.53 15.42
CA LYS A 36 -6.06 -23.67 15.46
C LYS A 36 -5.39 -22.88 14.34
N ILE A 37 -5.95 -22.91 13.12
CA ILE A 37 -5.41 -22.16 11.98
C ILE A 37 -5.53 -20.66 12.23
N GLN A 38 -6.68 -20.20 12.71
CA GLN A 38 -6.89 -18.80 13.07
C GLN A 38 -5.92 -18.33 14.16
N GLY A 39 -5.62 -19.18 15.14
CA GLY A 39 -4.65 -18.89 16.19
C GLY A 39 -3.18 -19.06 15.78
N GLY A 40 -2.89 -19.55 14.57
CA GLY A 40 -1.52 -19.78 14.09
C GLY A 40 -0.84 -21.02 14.69
N PHE A 41 -1.60 -21.96 15.30
CA PHE A 41 -1.06 -23.13 16.03
C PHE A 41 -1.33 -24.46 15.33
N HIS A 42 -1.84 -24.44 14.10
CA HIS A 42 -2.14 -25.67 13.38
C HIS A 42 -0.86 -26.33 12.83
N PRO A 43 -0.55 -27.59 13.16
CA PRO A 43 0.72 -28.22 12.78
C PRO A 43 0.90 -28.36 11.26
N ASP A 44 -0.19 -28.42 10.50
CA ASP A 44 -0.16 -28.56 9.05
C ASP A 44 -0.34 -27.23 8.30
N VAL A 45 -0.36 -26.09 8.99
CA VAL A 45 -0.33 -24.77 8.35
C VAL A 45 0.94 -24.05 8.77
N VAL A 46 1.86 -23.94 7.83
CA VAL A 46 3.20 -23.38 8.06
C VAL A 46 3.29 -22.06 7.32
N THR A 47 3.57 -20.98 8.06
CA THR A 47 3.82 -19.67 7.48
C THR A 47 5.31 -19.37 7.48
N VAL A 48 5.82 -18.98 6.32
CA VAL A 48 7.20 -18.53 6.13
C VAL A 48 7.18 -17.06 5.80
N ALA A 49 7.78 -16.27 6.66
CA ALA A 49 7.94 -14.83 6.48
C ALA A 49 9.43 -14.47 6.30
N PRO A 50 9.75 -13.33 5.70
CA PRO A 50 11.13 -12.85 5.62
C PRO A 50 11.78 -12.74 7.00
N ASP A 51 13.02 -13.19 7.13
CA ASP A 51 13.88 -12.94 8.28
C ASP A 51 14.77 -11.72 7.94
N GLY A 52 14.41 -10.57 8.45
CA GLY A 52 14.94 -9.28 8.02
C GLY A 52 14.42 -8.89 6.62
N GLN A 53 15.31 -8.67 5.67
CA GLN A 53 14.95 -8.23 4.32
C GLN A 53 14.58 -9.38 3.37
N PHE A 54 15.00 -10.61 3.65
CA PHE A 54 14.92 -11.72 2.70
C PHE A 54 14.42 -13.02 3.34
N ILE A 55 13.86 -13.89 2.51
CA ILE A 55 13.61 -15.29 2.84
C ILE A 55 14.87 -16.08 2.47
N LYS A 56 15.46 -16.70 3.48
CA LYS A 56 16.75 -17.43 3.37
C LYS A 56 16.51 -18.90 2.97
N ILE A 57 17.53 -19.53 2.39
CA ILE A 57 17.49 -20.93 1.97
C ILE A 57 17.23 -21.90 3.13
N GLU A 58 17.70 -21.57 4.34
CA GLU A 58 17.51 -22.38 5.54
C GLU A 58 16.03 -22.55 5.87
N GLN A 59 15.22 -21.49 5.69
CA GLN A 59 13.77 -21.51 5.90
C GLN A 59 13.09 -22.46 4.91
N VAL A 60 13.52 -22.46 3.64
CA VAL A 60 12.99 -23.36 2.61
C VAL A 60 13.43 -24.82 2.86
N ARG A 61 14.68 -25.02 3.33
CA ARG A 61 15.17 -26.35 3.71
C ARG A 61 14.43 -26.93 4.91
N ALA A 62 14.09 -26.10 5.89
CA ALA A 62 13.28 -26.53 7.04
C ALA A 62 11.91 -27.05 6.59
N ILE A 63 11.24 -26.35 5.66
CA ILE A 63 10.00 -26.81 5.05
C ILE A 63 10.22 -28.16 4.37
N LYS A 64 11.25 -28.30 3.54
CA LYS A 64 11.55 -29.53 2.80
C LYS A 64 11.66 -30.76 3.74
N GLY A 65 12.19 -30.58 4.95
CA GLY A 65 12.23 -31.63 5.97
C GLY A 65 10.84 -32.13 6.38
N GLN A 66 9.89 -31.22 6.49
CA GLN A 66 8.50 -31.51 6.90
C GLN A 66 7.68 -32.14 5.77
N LEU A 67 8.01 -31.87 4.51
CA LEU A 67 7.27 -32.38 3.34
C LEU A 67 7.37 -33.90 3.15
N ARG A 68 8.29 -34.57 3.84
CA ARG A 68 8.44 -36.02 3.81
C ARG A 68 7.31 -36.75 4.53
N PHE A 69 6.59 -36.05 5.39
CA PHE A 69 5.53 -36.63 6.21
C PHE A 69 4.15 -36.18 5.69
N ARG A 70 3.17 -37.08 5.82
CA ARG A 70 1.78 -36.71 5.57
C ARG A 70 1.33 -35.61 6.56
N PRO A 71 0.24 -34.88 6.25
CA PRO A 71 -0.38 -34.00 7.22
C PRO A 71 -0.63 -34.71 8.53
N PHE A 72 -0.45 -34.03 9.66
CA PHE A 72 -0.55 -34.62 10.99
C PHE A 72 -2.00 -34.76 11.44
N GLU A 73 -2.79 -33.69 11.34
CA GLU A 73 -4.21 -33.70 11.73
C GLU A 73 -5.12 -33.10 10.65
N GLY A 74 -4.59 -32.34 9.72
CA GLY A 74 -5.34 -31.74 8.62
C GLY A 74 -5.50 -32.65 7.42
N LEU A 75 -6.42 -32.31 6.52
CA LEU A 75 -6.56 -32.98 5.22
C LEU A 75 -5.41 -32.62 4.28
N LYS A 76 -4.93 -31.39 4.38
CA LYS A 76 -3.85 -30.84 3.56
C LYS A 76 -2.85 -30.09 4.43
N ARG A 77 -1.56 -30.21 4.08
CA ARG A 77 -0.54 -29.33 4.62
C ARG A 77 -0.44 -28.09 3.75
N VAL A 78 -0.66 -26.91 4.32
CA VAL A 78 -0.62 -25.63 3.61
C VAL A 78 0.61 -24.86 4.03
N ILE A 79 1.44 -24.53 3.05
CA ILE A 79 2.65 -23.71 3.24
C ILE A 79 2.39 -22.33 2.66
N ILE A 80 2.30 -21.32 3.51
CA ILE A 80 2.08 -19.92 3.12
C ILE A 80 3.43 -19.20 3.14
N VAL A 81 3.91 -18.78 1.97
CA VAL A 81 5.13 -17.98 1.82
C VAL A 81 4.74 -16.52 1.68
N GLN A 82 4.92 -15.76 2.76
CA GLN A 82 4.66 -14.33 2.77
C GLN A 82 5.76 -13.58 2.04
N ASP A 83 5.40 -12.51 1.33
CA ASP A 83 6.35 -11.69 0.57
C ASP A 83 7.32 -12.52 -0.28
N ALA A 84 6.80 -13.47 -1.04
CA ALA A 84 7.61 -14.40 -1.84
C ALA A 84 8.57 -13.70 -2.82
N HIS A 85 8.34 -12.44 -3.14
CA HIS A 85 9.25 -11.60 -3.92
C HIS A 85 10.57 -11.28 -3.19
N ARG A 86 10.64 -11.56 -1.87
CA ARG A 86 11.86 -11.43 -1.06
C ARG A 86 12.65 -12.75 -0.94
N LEU A 87 12.26 -13.78 -1.69
CA LEU A 87 13.08 -15.00 -1.79
C LEU A 87 14.42 -14.67 -2.44
N ARG A 88 15.52 -15.04 -1.77
CA ARG A 88 16.83 -15.05 -2.42
C ARG A 88 16.84 -16.09 -3.53
N GLU A 89 17.67 -15.89 -4.54
CA GLU A 89 17.74 -16.77 -5.71
C GLU A 89 17.93 -18.25 -5.32
N GLU A 90 18.80 -18.52 -4.38
CA GLU A 90 19.07 -19.88 -3.88
C GLU A 90 17.84 -20.50 -3.20
N ALA A 91 17.10 -19.70 -2.42
CA ALA A 91 15.85 -20.13 -1.77
C ALA A 91 14.76 -20.37 -2.81
N GLY A 92 14.66 -19.49 -3.82
CA GLY A 92 13.75 -19.64 -4.95
C GLY A 92 14.03 -20.92 -5.74
N ASN A 93 15.29 -21.17 -6.08
CA ASN A 93 15.71 -22.38 -6.78
C ASN A 93 15.46 -23.68 -5.96
N ALA A 94 15.59 -23.62 -4.65
CA ALA A 94 15.24 -24.74 -3.78
C ALA A 94 13.72 -24.99 -3.75
N LEU A 95 12.91 -23.94 -3.80
CA LEU A 95 11.46 -24.03 -3.85
C LEU A 95 10.95 -24.57 -5.21
N ILE A 96 11.57 -24.18 -6.33
CA ILE A 96 11.25 -24.69 -7.67
C ILE A 96 11.31 -26.21 -7.69
N LYS A 97 12.36 -26.82 -7.13
CA LYS A 97 12.51 -28.29 -7.07
C LYS A 97 11.39 -28.98 -6.30
N ILE A 98 10.78 -28.29 -5.34
CA ILE A 98 9.66 -28.80 -4.57
C ILE A 98 8.36 -28.65 -5.38
N LEU A 99 8.22 -27.56 -6.13
CA LEU A 99 7.02 -27.29 -6.94
C LEU A 99 6.96 -28.11 -8.24
N GLU A 100 8.10 -28.61 -8.70
CA GLU A 100 8.14 -29.54 -9.86
C GLU A 100 7.50 -30.89 -9.53
N GLU A 101 7.77 -31.41 -8.34
CA GLU A 101 7.21 -32.67 -7.85
C GLU A 101 6.62 -32.47 -6.45
N PRO A 102 5.47 -31.78 -6.36
CA PRO A 102 4.87 -31.49 -5.06
C PRO A 102 4.41 -32.77 -4.41
N PRO A 103 4.74 -32.98 -3.12
CA PRO A 103 4.25 -34.15 -2.41
C PRO A 103 2.73 -34.13 -2.32
N ARG A 104 2.12 -35.32 -2.32
CA ARG A 104 0.67 -35.44 -2.19
C ARG A 104 0.18 -34.78 -0.91
N ASP A 105 -1.01 -34.18 -0.97
CA ASP A 105 -1.66 -33.51 0.16
C ASP A 105 -0.94 -32.26 0.69
N HIS A 106 -0.07 -31.65 -0.13
CA HIS A 106 0.61 -30.39 0.19
C HIS A 106 0.17 -29.28 -0.78
N ILE A 107 -0.08 -28.09 -0.24
CA ILE A 107 -0.48 -26.91 -1.00
C ILE A 107 0.50 -25.77 -0.67
N PHE A 108 1.02 -25.12 -1.69
CA PHE A 108 1.89 -23.95 -1.55
C PHE A 108 1.13 -22.70 -1.96
N VAL A 109 1.10 -21.69 -1.09
CA VAL A 109 0.50 -20.39 -1.34
C VAL A 109 1.59 -19.34 -1.29
N LEU A 110 1.96 -18.78 -2.45
CA LEU A 110 2.97 -17.76 -2.57
C LEU A 110 2.30 -16.38 -2.64
N LEU A 111 2.57 -15.54 -1.65
CA LEU A 111 2.01 -14.19 -1.60
C LEU A 111 3.06 -13.21 -2.14
N ALA A 112 2.73 -12.49 -3.20
CA ALA A 112 3.61 -11.49 -3.81
C ALA A 112 2.86 -10.19 -4.10
N LEU A 113 3.57 -9.09 -4.21
CA LEU A 113 3.03 -7.81 -4.64
C LEU A 113 2.73 -7.81 -6.13
N ASP A 114 3.67 -8.33 -6.91
CA ASP A 114 3.59 -8.45 -8.36
C ASP A 114 4.24 -9.77 -8.80
N PRO A 115 3.61 -10.56 -9.70
CA PRO A 115 4.22 -11.76 -10.26
C PRO A 115 5.55 -11.51 -10.96
N GLN A 116 5.76 -10.32 -11.52
CA GLN A 116 7.01 -9.94 -12.20
C GLN A 116 8.21 -9.83 -11.25
N MET A 117 7.96 -9.67 -9.95
CA MET A 117 9.01 -9.65 -8.93
C MET A 117 9.47 -11.05 -8.50
N LEU A 118 8.82 -12.10 -8.99
CA LEU A 118 9.18 -13.49 -8.74
C LEU A 118 10.02 -14.06 -9.89
N LEU A 119 10.78 -15.10 -9.60
CA LEU A 119 11.46 -15.86 -10.66
C LEU A 119 10.42 -16.39 -11.66
N PRO A 120 10.60 -16.17 -12.98
CA PRO A 120 9.65 -16.65 -13.99
C PRO A 120 9.38 -18.16 -13.92
N THR A 121 10.40 -18.91 -13.49
CA THR A 121 10.33 -20.36 -13.26
C THR A 121 9.43 -20.77 -12.10
N LEU A 122 9.28 -19.91 -11.06
CA LEU A 122 8.28 -20.11 -10.00
C LEU A 122 6.87 -19.80 -10.52
N VAL A 123 6.74 -18.67 -11.23
CA VAL A 123 5.45 -18.22 -11.76
C VAL A 123 4.83 -19.24 -12.71
N SER A 124 5.67 -19.87 -13.57
CA SER A 124 5.20 -20.88 -14.53
C SER A 124 4.65 -22.18 -13.90
N ARG A 125 4.99 -22.43 -12.61
CA ARG A 125 4.55 -23.61 -11.87
C ARG A 125 3.43 -23.34 -10.89
N CYS A 126 2.93 -22.10 -10.85
CA CYS A 126 1.87 -21.67 -9.95
C CYS A 126 0.62 -21.25 -10.72
N CYS A 127 -0.54 -21.57 -10.17
CA CYS A 127 -1.78 -20.95 -10.60
C CYS A 127 -1.83 -19.53 -10.03
N GLN A 128 -1.98 -18.54 -10.91
CA GLN A 128 -2.02 -17.14 -10.51
C GLN A 128 -3.43 -16.72 -10.15
N VAL A 129 -3.61 -16.22 -8.94
CA VAL A 129 -4.86 -15.59 -8.47
C VAL A 129 -4.57 -14.11 -8.24
N ARG A 130 -5.20 -13.24 -9.06
CA ARG A 130 -5.08 -11.80 -8.93
C ARG A 130 -6.17 -11.26 -8.04
N LEU A 131 -5.79 -10.64 -6.93
CA LEU A 131 -6.73 -9.96 -6.04
C LEU A 131 -6.95 -8.53 -6.55
N GLN A 132 -8.21 -8.17 -6.70
CA GLN A 132 -8.62 -6.82 -7.05
C GLN A 132 -8.73 -5.95 -5.80
N PRO A 133 -8.47 -4.63 -5.89
CA PRO A 133 -8.80 -3.70 -4.82
C PRO A 133 -10.29 -3.77 -4.48
N LEU A 134 -10.62 -3.64 -3.20
CA LEU A 134 -12.02 -3.57 -2.77
C LEU A 134 -12.66 -2.27 -3.27
N PRO A 135 -13.91 -2.31 -3.73
CA PRO A 135 -14.63 -1.10 -4.12
C PRO A 135 -14.79 -0.12 -2.96
N ASP A 136 -14.65 1.18 -3.22
CA ASP A 136 -14.78 2.23 -2.19
C ASP A 136 -16.12 2.16 -1.48
N ILE A 137 -17.22 1.88 -2.20
CA ILE A 137 -18.55 1.72 -1.63
C ILE A 137 -18.59 0.60 -0.61
N TRP A 138 -17.93 -0.52 -0.88
CA TRP A 138 -17.85 -1.64 0.05
C TRP A 138 -17.04 -1.26 1.30
N LEU A 139 -15.88 -0.62 1.10
CA LEU A 139 -15.04 -0.15 2.21
C LEU A 139 -15.77 0.88 3.08
N THR A 140 -16.46 1.85 2.47
CA THR A 140 -17.25 2.84 3.19
C THR A 140 -18.29 2.15 4.08
N ARG A 141 -19.08 1.23 3.51
CA ARG A 141 -20.09 0.49 4.28
C ARG A 141 -19.45 -0.33 5.40
N HIS A 142 -18.37 -1.02 5.12
CA HIS A 142 -17.64 -1.81 6.14
C HIS A 142 -17.12 -0.93 7.29
N LEU A 143 -16.60 0.27 6.99
CA LEU A 143 -16.13 1.21 8.02
C LEU A 143 -17.31 1.76 8.85
N MET A 144 -18.43 2.07 8.25
CA MET A 144 -19.65 2.48 8.95
C MET A 144 -20.11 1.39 9.93
N ASP A 145 -20.16 0.12 9.48
CA ASP A 145 -20.65 -1.00 10.28
C ASP A 145 -19.68 -1.37 11.43
N GLN A 146 -18.36 -1.36 11.17
CA GLN A 146 -17.36 -1.80 12.14
C GLN A 146 -16.95 -0.73 13.14
N TYR A 147 -16.88 0.54 12.70
CA TYR A 147 -16.37 1.65 13.50
C TYR A 147 -17.47 2.68 13.85
N GLN A 148 -18.73 2.40 13.46
CA GLN A 148 -19.90 3.27 13.71
C GLN A 148 -19.67 4.70 13.20
N MET A 149 -18.93 4.82 12.09
CA MET A 149 -18.67 6.09 11.43
C MET A 149 -19.88 6.54 10.61
N THR A 150 -20.03 7.84 10.44
CA THR A 150 -20.96 8.39 9.44
C THR A 150 -20.42 8.17 8.02
N GLU A 151 -21.30 8.26 7.00
CA GLU A 151 -20.86 8.15 5.60
C GLU A 151 -19.88 9.27 5.23
N GLU A 152 -20.07 10.46 5.76
CA GLU A 152 -19.19 11.62 5.55
C GLU A 152 -17.78 11.41 6.09
N GLU A 153 -17.63 10.65 7.17
CA GLU A 153 -16.33 10.27 7.75
C GLU A 153 -15.72 9.06 7.04
N ALA A 154 -16.51 8.05 6.72
CA ALA A 154 -16.05 6.78 6.17
C ALA A 154 -15.64 6.88 4.69
N ALA A 155 -16.35 7.68 3.88
CA ALA A 155 -16.09 7.78 2.45
C ALA A 155 -14.70 8.36 2.09
N PRO A 156 -14.18 9.41 2.77
CA PRO A 156 -12.81 9.87 2.57
C PRO A 156 -11.76 8.80 2.93
N VAL A 157 -11.96 8.10 4.04
CA VAL A 157 -11.07 7.01 4.48
C VAL A 157 -11.05 5.87 3.47
N ALA A 158 -12.22 5.46 2.97
CA ALA A 158 -12.34 4.40 1.98
C ALA A 158 -11.58 4.73 0.67
N ARG A 159 -11.74 5.97 0.17
CA ARG A 159 -11.00 6.45 -1.01
C ARG A 159 -9.48 6.45 -0.77
N GLN A 160 -9.04 6.93 0.40
CA GLN A 160 -7.63 7.00 0.76
C GLN A 160 -7.02 5.60 0.97
N ALA A 161 -7.83 4.63 1.36
CA ALA A 161 -7.42 3.24 1.53
C ALA A 161 -7.11 2.52 0.20
N MET A 162 -7.55 3.06 -0.95
CA MET A 162 -7.29 2.50 -2.30
C MET A 162 -7.65 1.02 -2.41
N GLY A 163 -8.79 0.62 -1.88
CA GLY A 163 -9.24 -0.76 -1.92
C GLY A 163 -8.53 -1.71 -0.95
N SER A 164 -7.78 -1.18 0.03
CA SER A 164 -7.10 -1.96 1.07
C SER A 164 -7.81 -1.83 2.40
N LEU A 165 -8.35 -2.93 2.92
CA LEU A 165 -8.99 -2.96 4.24
C LEU A 165 -7.98 -2.74 5.38
N VAL A 166 -6.75 -3.29 5.27
CA VAL A 166 -5.68 -3.06 6.25
C VAL A 166 -5.36 -1.58 6.36
N ARG A 167 -5.22 -0.91 5.20
CA ARG A 167 -4.94 0.51 5.16
C ARG A 167 -6.12 1.33 5.69
N ALA A 168 -7.37 0.93 5.37
CA ALA A 168 -8.55 1.56 5.90
C ALA A 168 -8.58 1.50 7.44
N ARG A 169 -8.29 0.34 8.02
CA ARG A 169 -8.17 0.17 9.48
C ARG A 169 -7.08 1.05 10.08
N GLN A 170 -5.90 1.04 9.51
CA GLN A 170 -4.79 1.89 9.96
C GLN A 170 -5.17 3.36 9.95
N LEU A 171 -5.84 3.81 8.90
CA LEU A 171 -6.33 5.17 8.77
C LEU A 171 -7.32 5.54 9.89
N VAL A 172 -8.22 4.64 10.28
CA VAL A 172 -9.17 4.88 11.38
C VAL A 172 -8.49 4.83 12.74
N GLU A 173 -7.64 3.82 13.00
CA GLU A 173 -7.04 3.58 14.31
C GLU A 173 -5.99 4.62 14.71
N SER A 174 -5.34 5.27 13.74
CA SER A 174 -4.20 6.16 13.98
C SER A 174 -4.55 7.65 14.12
N LYS A 175 -5.82 8.04 14.30
CA LYS A 175 -6.29 9.44 14.28
C LYS A 175 -5.86 10.18 12.98
N HIS A 176 -5.71 9.47 11.89
CA HIS A 176 -5.18 9.97 10.63
C HIS A 176 -5.96 11.12 10.02
N LEU A 177 -7.27 11.21 10.29
CA LEU A 177 -8.07 12.29 9.71
C LEU A 177 -7.61 13.67 10.23
N GLU A 178 -7.31 13.76 11.52
CA GLU A 178 -6.77 14.99 12.12
C GLU A 178 -5.35 15.28 11.60
N HIS A 179 -4.52 14.24 11.50
CA HIS A 179 -3.16 14.38 10.97
C HIS A 179 -3.14 14.79 9.49
N HIS A 180 -3.99 14.16 8.68
CA HIS A 180 -4.16 14.52 7.27
C HIS A 180 -4.60 15.99 7.08
N GLN A 181 -5.60 16.43 7.87
CA GLN A 181 -6.05 17.83 7.83
C GLN A 181 -4.94 18.78 8.28
N ARG A 182 -4.16 18.40 9.29
CA ARG A 182 -3.03 19.18 9.78
C ARG A 182 -1.92 19.31 8.72
N VAL A 183 -1.53 18.22 8.03
CA VAL A 183 -0.52 18.25 6.97
C VAL A 183 -0.95 19.16 5.82
N LEU A 184 -2.20 19.04 5.36
CA LEU A 184 -2.71 19.93 4.31
C LEU A 184 -2.80 21.40 4.74
N ALA A 185 -3.17 21.66 6.00
CA ALA A 185 -3.20 23.02 6.54
C ALA A 185 -1.79 23.61 6.62
N LEU A 186 -0.79 22.85 7.06
CA LEU A 186 0.61 23.28 7.10
C LEU A 186 1.15 23.65 5.71
N VAL A 187 0.84 22.83 4.70
CA VAL A 187 1.26 23.15 3.32
C VAL A 187 0.64 24.44 2.82
N GLN A 188 -0.64 24.67 3.10
CA GLN A 188 -1.31 25.92 2.72
C GLN A 188 -0.73 27.14 3.45
N GLU A 189 -0.45 27.02 4.75
CA GLU A 189 0.18 28.06 5.54
C GLU A 189 1.57 28.41 4.98
N LEU A 190 2.41 27.39 4.74
CA LEU A 190 3.74 27.56 4.17
C LEU A 190 3.72 28.14 2.75
N ALA A 191 2.71 27.82 1.97
CA ALA A 191 2.56 28.36 0.64
C ALA A 191 2.31 29.88 0.64
N HIS A 192 1.63 30.43 1.66
CA HIS A 192 1.42 31.86 1.83
C HIS A 192 2.55 32.56 2.59
N ALA A 193 3.43 31.83 3.26
CA ALA A 193 4.46 32.38 4.11
C ALA A 193 5.53 33.16 3.34
N SER A 194 6.17 34.14 4.00
CA SER A 194 7.40 34.75 3.50
C SER A 194 8.51 33.71 3.38
N MET A 195 9.57 33.96 2.61
CA MET A 195 10.66 32.97 2.48
C MET A 195 11.32 32.65 3.82
N THR A 196 11.43 33.64 4.72
CA THR A 196 11.99 33.41 6.07
C THR A 196 11.11 32.52 6.90
N ASP A 197 9.80 32.78 6.94
CA ASP A 197 8.82 31.98 7.69
C ASP A 197 8.66 30.59 7.07
N PHE A 198 8.79 30.47 5.74
CA PHE A 198 8.77 29.21 5.02
C PHE A 198 9.88 28.27 5.51
N PHE A 199 11.14 28.72 5.54
CA PHE A 199 12.26 27.89 5.99
C PHE A 199 12.20 27.59 7.49
N GLN A 200 11.68 28.50 8.31
CA GLN A 200 11.43 28.22 9.73
C GLN A 200 10.33 27.18 9.91
N GLY A 201 9.23 27.31 9.18
CA GLY A 201 8.09 26.39 9.25
C GLY A 201 8.44 24.98 8.76
N THR A 202 9.17 24.85 7.65
CA THR A 202 9.65 23.54 7.16
C THR A 202 10.63 22.88 8.14
N SER A 203 11.54 23.67 8.77
CA SER A 203 12.42 23.20 9.82
C SER A 203 11.65 22.67 11.03
N GLN A 204 10.60 23.40 11.43
CA GLN A 204 9.76 22.97 12.54
C GLN A 204 8.98 21.71 12.18
N TRP A 205 8.41 21.64 10.98
CA TRP A 205 7.70 20.45 10.51
C TRP A 205 8.58 19.19 10.56
N VAL A 206 9.83 19.25 10.08
CA VAL A 206 10.76 18.11 10.13
C VAL A 206 11.05 17.65 11.56
N LYS A 207 11.13 18.60 12.52
CA LYS A 207 11.34 18.29 13.95
C LYS A 207 10.12 17.63 14.59
N ASP A 208 8.91 18.11 14.25
CA ASP A 208 7.67 17.66 14.84
C ASP A 208 7.13 16.37 14.19
N SER A 209 7.52 16.11 12.94
CA SER A 209 7.07 14.91 12.20
C SER A 209 7.74 13.65 12.72
N GLN A 210 6.93 12.70 13.18
CA GLN A 210 7.38 11.36 13.54
C GLN A 210 7.75 10.52 12.31
N ASP A 211 6.98 10.66 11.24
CA ASP A 211 7.18 9.99 9.95
C ASP A 211 6.94 10.94 8.77
N LEU A 212 8.00 11.59 8.31
CA LEU A 212 7.96 12.50 7.17
C LEU A 212 7.56 11.79 5.86
N GLY A 213 7.91 10.51 5.71
CA GLY A 213 7.50 9.71 4.55
C GLY A 213 5.99 9.60 4.48
N HIS A 214 5.34 9.38 5.63
CA HIS A 214 3.89 9.35 5.73
C HIS A 214 3.24 10.71 5.42
N ASP A 215 3.83 11.81 5.90
CA ASP A 215 3.36 13.16 5.58
C ASP A 215 3.40 13.43 4.07
N LEU A 216 4.48 13.03 3.39
CA LEU A 216 4.59 13.15 1.93
C LEU A 216 3.62 12.21 1.18
N GLU A 217 3.32 11.02 1.71
CA GLU A 217 2.29 10.16 1.14
C GLU A 217 0.91 10.84 1.17
N ILE A 218 0.58 11.58 2.22
CA ILE A 218 -0.65 12.38 2.30
C ILE A 218 -0.71 13.41 1.17
N LEU A 219 0.39 14.13 0.91
CA LEU A 219 0.46 15.09 -0.18
C LEU A 219 0.35 14.43 -1.56
N GLN A 220 0.97 13.29 -1.74
CA GLN A 220 0.89 12.51 -2.97
C GLN A 220 -0.58 12.09 -3.26
N PHE A 221 -1.31 11.67 -2.22
CA PHE A 221 -2.73 11.34 -2.34
C PHE A 221 -3.58 12.53 -2.74
N TRP A 222 -3.39 13.66 -2.08
CA TRP A 222 -4.12 14.88 -2.36
C TRP A 222 -3.95 15.32 -3.82
N LEU A 223 -2.72 15.30 -4.35
CA LEU A 223 -2.42 15.60 -5.75
C LEU A 223 -3.09 14.60 -6.70
N ARG A 224 -3.00 13.30 -6.40
CA ARG A 224 -3.61 12.25 -7.21
C ARG A 224 -5.13 12.39 -7.28
N ASP A 225 -5.78 12.64 -6.15
CA ASP A 225 -7.24 12.82 -6.12
C ASP A 225 -7.65 14.06 -6.93
N GLY A 226 -6.84 15.11 -6.91
CA GLY A 226 -7.01 16.27 -7.79
C GLY A 226 -6.91 15.91 -9.28
N ILE A 227 -5.94 15.10 -9.68
CA ILE A 227 -5.77 14.62 -11.06
C ILE A 227 -6.97 13.76 -11.48
N VAL A 228 -7.33 12.77 -10.67
CA VAL A 228 -8.42 11.81 -10.97
C VAL A 228 -9.75 12.54 -11.06
N SER A 229 -10.06 13.45 -10.14
CA SER A 229 -11.32 14.21 -10.16
C SER A 229 -11.46 15.04 -11.44
N ARG A 230 -10.36 15.61 -11.97
CA ARG A 230 -10.36 16.36 -13.23
C ARG A 230 -10.56 15.48 -14.45
N LEU A 231 -9.90 14.32 -14.49
CA LEU A 231 -10.05 13.36 -15.60
C LEU A 231 -11.47 12.82 -15.67
N LEU A 232 -12.08 12.55 -14.52
CA LEU A 232 -13.48 12.09 -14.46
C LEU A 232 -14.49 13.20 -14.75
N ALA A 233 -14.24 14.45 -14.35
CA ALA A 233 -15.09 15.58 -14.65
C ALA A 233 -15.07 15.99 -16.13
N GLY A 234 -13.96 15.72 -16.84
CA GLY A 234 -13.85 15.94 -18.30
C GLY A 234 -14.62 14.93 -19.15
N GLY A 235 -15.14 13.84 -18.58
CA GLY A 235 -15.78 12.74 -19.32
C GLY A 235 -17.29 12.52 -19.05
N VAL A 236 -17.83 12.99 -17.92
CA VAL A 236 -19.27 12.79 -17.59
C VAL A 236 -19.76 13.97 -16.75
N THR A 237 -20.70 14.74 -17.31
CA THR A 237 -21.60 15.60 -16.55
C THR A 237 -22.51 14.73 -15.70
N GLY A 238 -22.22 14.57 -14.43
CA GLY A 238 -23.19 13.91 -13.57
C GLY A 238 -22.68 13.40 -12.24
N ARG A 239 -23.04 14.10 -11.19
CA ARG A 239 -23.32 13.63 -9.83
C ARG A 239 -22.21 12.84 -9.10
N GLY A 240 -21.49 13.52 -8.24
CA GLY A 240 -20.61 12.88 -7.25
C GLY A 240 -19.52 13.75 -6.64
N ALA A 241 -19.38 14.99 -7.02
CA ALA A 241 -18.52 15.93 -6.32
C ALA A 241 -19.31 16.48 -5.11
N ASN A 242 -19.27 15.77 -3.98
CA ASN A 242 -19.74 16.35 -2.73
C ASN A 242 -18.82 17.52 -2.38
N HIS A 243 -19.41 18.68 -2.51
CA HIS A 243 -18.94 19.99 -2.16
C HIS A 243 -18.64 20.03 -0.65
N GLY A 244 -17.46 20.47 -0.31
CA GLY A 244 -17.10 20.81 1.07
C GLY A 244 -15.66 21.27 1.22
N ASP A 245 -14.79 20.90 0.29
CA ASP A 245 -13.38 21.27 0.41
C ASP A 245 -13.00 22.30 -0.67
N SER A 246 -13.05 23.58 -0.28
CA SER A 246 -12.53 24.71 -1.09
C SER A 246 -11.06 24.54 -1.51
N ARG A 247 -10.39 23.51 -0.98
CA ARG A 247 -9.01 23.10 -1.23
C ARG A 247 -8.80 22.43 -2.58
N SER A 248 -9.85 21.83 -3.17
CA SER A 248 -9.77 21.20 -4.50
C SER A 248 -9.92 22.22 -5.65
N ASP A 249 -10.40 23.41 -5.37
CA ASP A 249 -10.65 24.42 -6.42
C ASP A 249 -9.37 25.01 -7.00
N TYR A 250 -8.29 25.10 -6.22
CA TYR A 250 -6.99 25.56 -6.72
C TYR A 250 -6.41 24.62 -7.78
N LEU A 251 -6.52 23.32 -7.56
CA LEU A 251 -6.03 22.33 -8.53
C LEU A 251 -6.83 22.33 -9.84
N ARG A 252 -8.02 22.93 -9.89
CA ARG A 252 -8.85 22.97 -11.11
C ARG A 252 -8.37 23.99 -12.15
N VAL A 253 -7.67 25.03 -11.72
CA VAL A 253 -7.21 26.12 -12.58
C VAL A 253 -5.85 25.83 -13.22
N VAL A 254 -5.02 25.05 -12.54
CA VAL A 254 -3.65 24.72 -12.97
C VAL A 254 -3.66 23.68 -14.10
N PRO A 255 -2.76 23.74 -15.12
CA PRO A 255 -2.66 22.72 -16.14
C PRO A 255 -2.43 21.33 -15.54
N ILE A 256 -3.14 20.31 -16.05
CA ILE A 256 -3.09 18.95 -15.47
C ILE A 256 -1.67 18.35 -15.55
N ASP A 257 -0.94 18.66 -16.63
CA ASP A 257 0.44 18.21 -16.83
C ASP A 257 1.37 18.73 -15.73
N TYR A 258 1.12 19.97 -15.26
CA TYR A 258 1.88 20.54 -14.16
C TYR A 258 1.56 19.86 -12.83
N VAL A 259 0.29 19.58 -12.54
CA VAL A 259 -0.10 18.80 -11.34
C VAL A 259 0.53 17.41 -11.36
N PHE A 260 0.58 16.79 -12.53
CA PHE A 260 1.22 15.48 -12.71
C PHE A 260 2.73 15.55 -12.48
N SER A 261 3.40 16.61 -12.96
CA SER A 261 4.82 16.84 -12.69
C SER A 261 5.08 16.98 -11.19
N VAL A 262 4.26 17.76 -10.46
CA VAL A 262 4.39 17.90 -9.00
C VAL A 262 4.18 16.56 -8.29
N TYR A 263 3.20 15.76 -8.73
CA TYR A 263 2.99 14.40 -8.22
C TYR A 263 4.26 13.52 -8.36
N GLN A 264 4.90 13.56 -9.53
CA GLN A 264 6.15 12.81 -9.78
C GLN A 264 7.29 13.28 -8.87
N HIS A 265 7.41 14.60 -8.59
CA HIS A 265 8.42 15.12 -7.68
C HIS A 265 8.20 14.63 -6.23
N VAL A 266 6.95 14.58 -5.77
CA VAL A 266 6.63 14.01 -4.45
C VAL A 266 6.99 12.53 -4.40
N GLU A 267 6.73 11.78 -5.47
CA GLU A 267 7.11 10.37 -5.56
C GLU A 267 8.64 10.16 -5.51
N GLN A 268 9.41 11.00 -6.23
CA GLN A 268 10.87 10.98 -6.16
C GLN A 268 11.39 11.32 -4.76
N ALA A 269 10.79 12.33 -4.10
CA ALA A 269 11.12 12.70 -2.73
C ALA A 269 10.89 11.54 -1.74
N LEU A 270 9.79 10.80 -1.90
CA LEU A 270 9.53 9.59 -1.12
C LEU A 270 10.59 8.50 -1.33
N GLN A 271 11.04 8.29 -2.57
CA GLN A 271 12.14 7.35 -2.88
C GLN A 271 13.47 7.79 -2.26
N GLN A 272 13.77 9.09 -2.33
CA GLN A 272 14.99 9.68 -1.73
C GLN A 272 15.00 9.54 -0.20
N LEU A 273 13.87 9.77 0.48
CA LEU A 273 13.77 9.57 1.93
C LEU A 273 14.00 8.11 2.32
N ARG A 274 13.52 7.15 1.52
CA ARG A 274 13.82 5.71 1.72
C ARG A 274 15.30 5.38 1.53
N GLY A 275 16.02 6.19 0.74
CA GLY A 275 17.46 6.11 0.51
C GLY A 275 18.31 6.91 1.51
N ASN A 276 17.73 7.38 2.64
CA ASN A 276 18.39 8.20 3.67
C ASN A 276 18.82 9.59 3.19
N ALA A 277 18.11 10.21 2.25
CA ALA A 277 18.34 11.59 1.88
C ALA A 277 18.09 12.56 3.05
N ASN A 278 18.61 13.77 2.94
CA ASN A 278 18.42 14.82 3.94
C ASN A 278 16.94 15.22 4.02
N ARG A 279 16.31 14.92 5.16
CA ARG A 279 14.87 15.14 5.42
C ARG A 279 14.45 16.60 5.21
N GLN A 280 15.28 17.55 5.67
CA GLN A 280 15.01 18.98 5.58
C GLN A 280 14.97 19.43 4.12
N LEU A 281 16.04 19.17 3.36
CA LEU A 281 16.13 19.57 1.95
C LEU A 281 15.05 18.90 1.10
N THR A 282 14.72 17.64 1.36
CA THR A 282 13.67 16.93 0.63
C THR A 282 12.30 17.56 0.88
N LEU A 283 11.97 17.90 2.12
CA LEU A 283 10.70 18.57 2.44
C LEU A 283 10.64 19.99 1.85
N GLU A 284 11.71 20.77 1.98
CA GLU A 284 11.79 22.12 1.41
C GLU A 284 11.57 22.11 -0.10
N GLY A 285 12.21 21.18 -0.82
CA GLY A 285 12.03 21.03 -2.26
C GLY A 285 10.57 20.73 -2.64
N VAL A 286 9.93 19.79 -1.94
CA VAL A 286 8.51 19.46 -2.17
C VAL A 286 7.60 20.66 -1.86
N CYS A 287 7.80 21.33 -0.72
CA CYS A 287 6.96 22.45 -0.32
C CYS A 287 7.14 23.66 -1.25
N LEU A 288 8.34 23.92 -1.79
CA LEU A 288 8.56 24.97 -2.78
C LEU A 288 7.80 24.71 -4.08
N ILE A 289 7.83 23.48 -4.58
CA ILE A 289 7.12 23.09 -5.80
C ILE A 289 5.59 23.19 -5.59
N ILE A 290 5.09 22.77 -4.41
CA ILE A 290 3.67 22.90 -4.08
C ILE A 290 3.28 24.39 -3.87
N LYS A 291 4.16 25.21 -3.29
CA LYS A 291 3.95 26.65 -3.18
C LYS A 291 3.79 27.28 -4.56
N ASP A 292 4.64 26.91 -5.51
CA ASP A 292 4.53 27.35 -6.89
C ASP A 292 3.24 26.87 -7.57
N LEU A 293 2.86 25.61 -7.32
CA LEU A 293 1.59 25.02 -7.79
C LEU A 293 0.37 25.81 -7.31
N LEU A 294 0.36 26.23 -6.04
CA LEU A 294 -0.80 26.87 -5.42
C LEU A 294 -0.88 28.37 -5.71
N TYR A 295 0.26 29.04 -5.85
CA TYR A 295 0.34 30.52 -5.88
C TYR A 295 1.26 31.09 -6.97
N GLY A 296 1.82 30.24 -7.84
CA GLY A 296 2.61 30.69 -8.98
C GLY A 296 1.76 31.58 -9.91
N GLN A 297 2.33 32.73 -10.35
CA GLN A 297 1.61 33.72 -11.15
C GLN A 297 1.52 33.34 -12.64
N GLY A 298 0.95 32.16 -12.95
CA GLY A 298 0.42 31.88 -14.29
C GLY A 298 1.42 31.58 -15.43
N ASP A 299 2.71 31.71 -15.22
CA ASP A 299 3.74 31.39 -16.22
C ASP A 299 4.14 29.90 -16.20
N TRP A 300 3.13 29.01 -16.09
CA TRP A 300 3.28 27.55 -16.05
C TRP A 300 4.02 26.97 -17.26
N TYR A 301 4.11 27.73 -18.37
CA TYR A 301 4.76 27.33 -19.62
C TYR A 301 6.12 27.99 -19.86
N SER A 302 6.56 28.90 -18.99
CA SER A 302 7.76 29.74 -19.21
C SER A 302 9.01 29.27 -18.48
N ILE A 303 9.03 28.06 -17.95
CA ILE A 303 10.26 27.47 -17.37
C ILE A 303 11.12 26.98 -18.54
N PRO A 304 12.20 27.72 -18.91
CA PRO A 304 13.10 27.31 -19.99
C PRO A 304 13.86 26.07 -19.58
N GLY A 305 13.79 25.03 -20.40
CA GLY A 305 14.46 23.76 -20.12
C GLY A 305 13.71 23.00 -19.03
N GLY A 306 12.84 22.07 -19.44
CA GLY A 306 12.06 21.29 -18.48
C GLY A 306 12.95 20.80 -17.35
N TRP A 307 12.37 20.70 -16.17
CA TRP A 307 12.97 20.25 -14.89
C TRP A 307 13.86 18.99 -14.97
N GLN A 308 14.10 18.48 -16.18
CA GLN A 308 15.04 17.40 -16.50
C GLN A 308 16.50 17.76 -16.18
N ASP A 309 16.86 19.05 -16.12
CA ASP A 309 18.25 19.51 -15.85
C ASP A 309 18.54 19.73 -14.36
N LEU A 310 17.56 19.67 -13.48
CA LEU A 310 17.78 19.56 -12.04
C LEU A 310 17.95 18.10 -11.64
N SER A 311 18.74 17.33 -12.38
CA SER A 311 19.30 16.09 -11.89
C SER A 311 20.21 16.45 -10.72
N LEU A 312 19.76 16.11 -9.51
CA LEU A 312 20.51 16.21 -8.24
C LEU A 312 21.80 15.36 -8.25
N GLN A 313 22.57 15.41 -9.34
CA GLN A 313 23.92 14.82 -9.45
C GLN A 313 25.03 15.77 -9.02
N SER A 314 24.67 16.97 -8.51
CA SER A 314 25.70 17.96 -8.12
C SER A 314 25.40 18.65 -6.78
N TRP A 315 24.90 17.89 -5.77
CA TRP A 315 24.92 18.33 -4.36
C TRP A 315 25.31 17.20 -3.44
#